data_7a0931a0c18ff9daeca08215b3837f29
#
_entry.id   7a0931a0c18ff9daeca08215b3837f29
#
_cell.length_a   1.000
_cell.length_b   1.000
_cell.length_c   1.000
_cell.angle_alpha   90.00
_cell.angle_beta   90.00
_cell.angle_gamma   90.00
#
_symmetry.space_group_name_H-M   'P 1'
#
loop_
_entity.id
_entity.type
_entity.pdbx_description
1 polymer ?
#
loop_
_entity_poly.entity_id
_entity_poly.type
_entity_poly.pdbx_seq_one_letter_code
_entity_poly.pdbx_strand_id
1 'polypeptide(L)'
;MLEILKKYFGYNTFRPQQEAIVQSIMSKQDTFVLMPTGGGKSLCYQLPALLKEGMTLVISPLISLMQDQVNQMNAMGIKSMFFQSNSQKFPINQQMDNARFGKFKLIYCSPERLLNADFISQLKLLPLNGIAVDEAHCISEWGHDFRPAFKSIKGLKELFP
;
A
#
# COMPACT_ATOMS: atom_id res chain seq x y z
N MET A 1 -0.94 2.91 19.89
CA MET A 1 -1.87 2.84 18.75
C MET A 1 -2.95 3.92 18.78
N LEU A 2 -3.66 4.07 19.88
CA LEU A 2 -4.75 5.05 19.97
C LEU A 2 -4.27 6.49 19.81
N GLU A 3 -3.08 6.80 20.27
CA GLU A 3 -2.51 8.14 20.11
C GLU A 3 -2.29 8.51 18.64
N ILE A 4 -1.77 7.57 17.86
CA ILE A 4 -1.56 7.76 16.43
C ILE A 4 -2.90 7.82 15.69
N LEU A 5 -3.85 6.97 16.09
CA LEU A 5 -5.20 7.00 15.52
C LEU A 5 -5.85 8.37 15.71
N LYS A 6 -5.76 8.93 16.91
CA LYS A 6 -6.30 10.25 17.21
C LYS A 6 -5.56 11.36 16.47
N LYS A 7 -4.22 11.31 16.46
CA LYS A 7 -3.38 12.36 15.88
C LYS A 7 -3.60 12.52 14.38
N TYR A 8 -3.63 11.41 13.63
CA TYR A 8 -3.69 11.46 12.17
C TYR A 8 -5.10 11.29 11.62
N PHE A 9 -5.93 10.49 12.26
CA PHE A 9 -7.25 10.16 11.74
C PHE A 9 -8.40 10.83 12.51
N GLY A 10 -8.10 11.38 13.67
CA GLY A 10 -9.12 12.09 14.46
C GLY A 10 -10.11 11.19 15.21
N TYR A 11 -9.86 9.89 15.27
CA TYR A 11 -10.74 8.95 15.95
C TYR A 11 -10.19 8.62 17.33
N ASN A 12 -11.10 8.54 18.32
CA ASN A 12 -10.73 8.18 19.70
C ASN A 12 -10.77 6.68 19.93
N THR A 13 -11.52 5.95 19.12
CA THR A 13 -11.70 4.50 19.24
C THR A 13 -11.67 3.85 17.87
N PHE A 14 -11.35 2.56 17.85
CA PHE A 14 -11.43 1.77 16.64
C PHE A 14 -12.88 1.37 16.35
N ARG A 15 -13.22 1.26 15.07
CA ARG A 15 -14.43 0.59 14.64
C ARG A 15 -14.30 -0.92 14.91
N PRO A 16 -15.44 -1.65 14.98
CA PRO A 16 -15.37 -3.10 15.17
C PRO A 16 -14.39 -3.77 14.19
N GLN A 17 -13.61 -4.71 14.70
CA GLN A 17 -12.60 -5.49 13.97
C GLN A 17 -11.30 -4.73 13.60
N GLN A 18 -11.29 -3.41 13.57
CA GLN A 18 -10.09 -2.66 13.18
C GLN A 18 -8.90 -2.95 14.08
N GLU A 19 -9.09 -2.93 15.39
CA GLU A 19 -8.01 -3.14 16.35
C GLU A 19 -7.39 -4.53 16.20
N ALA A 20 -8.22 -5.55 16.06
CA ALA A 20 -7.75 -6.92 15.88
C ALA A 20 -6.95 -7.08 14.58
N ILE A 21 -7.40 -6.43 13.50
CA ILE A 21 -6.72 -6.44 12.21
C ILE A 21 -5.36 -5.77 12.31
N VAL A 22 -5.30 -4.58 12.92
CA VAL A 22 -4.04 -3.86 13.10
C VAL A 22 -3.06 -4.66 13.94
N GLN A 23 -3.52 -5.28 15.03
CA GLN A 23 -2.67 -6.12 15.86
C GLN A 23 -2.14 -7.33 15.11
N SER A 24 -2.96 -7.96 14.28
CA SER A 24 -2.54 -9.08 13.44
C SER A 24 -1.42 -8.67 12.48
N ILE A 25 -1.56 -7.52 11.84
CA ILE A 25 -0.55 -6.97 10.92
C ILE A 25 0.73 -6.61 11.68
N MET A 26 0.61 -5.99 12.84
CA MET A 26 1.76 -5.62 13.67
C MET A 26 2.52 -6.84 14.18
N SER A 27 1.85 -7.98 14.31
CA SER A 27 2.47 -9.26 14.68
C SER A 27 3.15 -9.97 13.51
N LYS A 28 3.24 -9.31 12.35
CA LYS A 28 3.84 -9.84 11.12
C LYS A 28 3.09 -11.05 10.56
N GLN A 29 1.80 -11.14 10.84
CA GLN A 29 0.95 -12.19 10.30
C GLN A 29 0.32 -11.72 8.99
N ASP A 30 0.20 -12.64 8.04
CA ASP A 30 -0.59 -12.40 6.84
C ASP A 30 -2.05 -12.29 7.24
N THR A 31 -2.69 -11.21 6.83
CA THR A 31 -4.04 -10.89 7.26
C THR A 31 -4.93 -10.68 6.04
N PHE A 32 -6.02 -11.42 5.98
CA PHE A 32 -7.07 -11.22 4.98
C PHE A 32 -8.24 -10.53 5.63
N VAL A 33 -8.65 -9.39 5.05
CA VAL A 33 -9.67 -8.53 5.65
C VAL A 33 -10.90 -8.48 4.76
N LEU A 34 -12.04 -8.89 5.31
CA LEU A 34 -13.35 -8.74 4.69
C LEU A 34 -14.13 -7.71 5.50
N MET A 35 -14.29 -6.52 4.91
CA MET A 35 -15.06 -5.44 5.52
C MET A 35 -15.97 -4.81 4.48
N PRO A 36 -17.16 -4.36 4.87
CA PRO A 36 -18.03 -3.65 3.93
C PRO A 36 -17.41 -2.32 3.51
N THR A 37 -17.81 -1.83 2.33
CA THR A 37 -17.44 -0.51 1.86
C THR A 37 -17.82 0.53 2.92
N GLY A 38 -16.89 1.44 3.24
CA GLY A 38 -17.12 2.42 4.31
C GLY A 38 -16.86 1.91 5.71
N GLY A 39 -16.39 0.67 5.87
CA GLY A 39 -16.06 0.10 7.18
C GLY A 39 -14.73 0.54 7.77
N GLY A 40 -14.01 1.42 7.10
CA GLY A 40 -12.69 1.87 7.56
C GLY A 40 -11.58 0.90 7.21
N LYS A 41 -11.71 0.20 6.08
CA LYS A 41 -10.76 -0.83 5.64
C LYS A 41 -9.35 -0.27 5.38
N SER A 42 -9.28 0.91 4.76
CA SER A 42 -7.99 1.52 4.42
C SER A 42 -7.15 1.83 5.66
N LEU A 43 -7.78 2.23 6.75
CA LEU A 43 -7.09 2.49 8.02
C LEU A 43 -6.34 1.27 8.53
N CYS A 44 -6.82 0.09 8.22
CA CYS A 44 -6.21 -1.17 8.67
C CYS A 44 -4.78 -1.38 8.15
N TYR A 45 -4.42 -0.81 7.01
CA TYR A 45 -3.03 -0.83 6.55
C TYR A 45 -2.33 0.52 6.72
N GLN A 46 -3.08 1.62 6.72
CA GLN A 46 -2.51 2.95 6.89
C GLN A 46 -1.94 3.16 8.29
N LEU A 47 -2.65 2.70 9.32
CA LEU A 47 -2.19 2.83 10.68
C LEU A 47 -0.94 1.99 10.97
N PRO A 48 -0.86 0.70 10.59
CA PRO A 48 0.38 -0.05 10.77
C PRO A 48 1.57 0.57 10.05
N ALA A 49 1.36 1.18 8.88
CA ALA A 49 2.43 1.85 8.15
C ALA A 49 3.05 2.98 8.97
N LEU A 50 2.22 3.70 9.74
CA LEU A 50 2.69 4.77 10.62
C LEU A 50 3.40 4.26 11.87
N LEU A 51 3.00 3.08 12.35
CA LEU A 51 3.55 2.49 13.57
C LEU A 51 4.90 1.80 13.35
N LYS A 52 5.22 1.47 12.10
CA LYS A 52 6.47 0.79 11.73
C LYS A 52 7.43 1.78 11.10
N GLU A 53 8.73 1.49 11.22
CA GLU A 53 9.74 2.21 10.45
C GLU A 53 9.69 1.77 8.98
N GLY A 54 10.08 2.67 8.07
CA GLY A 54 10.07 2.40 6.64
C GLY A 54 8.76 2.78 5.98
N MET A 55 8.41 2.10 4.92
CA MET A 55 7.24 2.41 4.12
C MET A 55 6.45 1.16 3.75
N THR A 56 5.15 1.32 3.57
CA THR A 56 4.26 0.24 3.14
C THR A 56 3.93 0.42 1.67
N LEU A 57 4.08 -0.66 0.90
CA LEU A 57 3.62 -0.71 -0.49
C LEU A 57 2.15 -1.09 -0.53
N VAL A 58 1.34 -0.28 -1.21
CA VAL A 58 -0.08 -0.56 -1.42
C VAL A 58 -0.31 -0.84 -2.90
N ILE A 59 -0.87 -1.99 -3.21
CA ILE A 59 -1.18 -2.41 -4.57
C ILE A 59 -2.68 -2.24 -4.78
N SER A 60 -3.06 -1.39 -5.72
CA SER A 60 -4.46 -1.09 -6.00
C SER A 60 -4.71 -1.06 -7.51
N PRO A 61 -5.80 -1.65 -8.00
CA PRO A 61 -6.10 -1.67 -9.44
C PRO A 61 -6.66 -0.36 -9.97
N LEU A 62 -7.11 0.54 -9.11
CA LEU A 62 -7.84 1.74 -9.52
C LEU A 62 -6.98 2.99 -9.32
N ILE A 63 -6.45 3.52 -10.44
CA ILE A 63 -5.54 4.67 -10.43
C ILE A 63 -6.20 5.91 -9.82
N SER A 64 -7.47 6.16 -10.15
CA SER A 64 -8.20 7.31 -9.59
C SER A 64 -8.32 7.24 -8.07
N LEU A 65 -8.56 6.06 -7.52
CA LEU A 65 -8.61 5.87 -6.07
C LEU A 65 -7.24 6.05 -5.42
N MET A 66 -6.16 5.61 -6.09
CA MET A 66 -4.81 5.82 -5.58
C MET A 66 -4.50 7.30 -5.44
N GLN A 67 -4.84 8.09 -6.45
CA GLN A 67 -4.62 9.53 -6.40
C GLN A 67 -5.38 10.20 -5.26
N ASP A 68 -6.66 9.82 -5.10
CA ASP A 68 -7.49 10.36 -4.02
C ASP A 68 -6.93 9.98 -2.64
N GLN A 69 -6.51 8.74 -2.46
CA GLN A 69 -5.94 8.29 -1.19
C GLN A 69 -4.62 8.99 -0.88
N VAL A 70 -3.75 9.14 -1.87
CA VAL A 70 -2.48 9.86 -1.71
C VAL A 70 -2.75 11.31 -1.30
N ASN A 71 -3.69 11.96 -1.96
CA ASN A 71 -4.06 13.36 -1.62
C ASN A 71 -4.59 13.46 -0.19
N GLN A 72 -5.45 12.53 0.23
CA GLN A 72 -5.96 12.49 1.60
C GLN A 72 -4.84 12.27 2.62
N MET A 73 -3.94 11.33 2.35
CA MET A 73 -2.84 11.03 3.28
C MET A 73 -1.90 12.24 3.41
N ASN A 74 -1.54 12.87 2.32
CA ASN A 74 -0.69 14.04 2.34
C ASN A 74 -1.35 15.19 3.10
N ALA A 75 -2.66 15.38 2.94
CA ALA A 75 -3.42 16.39 3.67
C ALA A 75 -3.43 16.14 5.18
N MET A 76 -3.33 14.89 5.59
CA MET A 76 -3.26 14.50 7.00
C MET A 76 -1.85 14.53 7.57
N GLY A 77 -0.86 14.89 6.77
CA GLY A 77 0.54 14.91 7.19
C GLY A 77 1.26 13.58 7.04
N ILE A 78 0.65 12.61 6.37
CA ILE A 78 1.23 11.30 6.09
C ILE A 78 1.80 11.33 4.68
N LYS A 79 3.12 11.40 4.56
CA LYS A 79 3.77 11.55 3.27
C LYS A 79 3.58 10.30 2.41
N SER A 80 2.93 10.47 1.27
CA SER A 80 2.53 9.38 0.38
C SER A 80 2.73 9.74 -1.07
N MET A 81 2.96 8.73 -1.91
CA MET A 81 3.06 8.90 -3.35
C MET A 81 2.48 7.68 -4.08
N PHE A 82 2.21 7.83 -5.36
CA PHE A 82 1.87 6.70 -6.22
C PHE A 82 2.72 6.74 -7.49
N PHE A 83 3.03 5.56 -8.02
CA PHE A 83 3.80 5.46 -9.26
C PHE A 83 2.89 5.70 -10.45
N GLN A 84 3.25 6.71 -11.24
CA GLN A 84 2.55 7.06 -12.46
C GLN A 84 3.14 6.29 -13.65
N SER A 85 2.44 6.32 -14.78
CA SER A 85 2.95 5.72 -16.00
C SER A 85 4.28 6.34 -16.39
N ASN A 86 5.20 5.50 -16.89
CA ASN A 86 6.48 5.97 -17.36
C ASN A 86 6.28 6.90 -18.56
N SER A 87 6.82 8.12 -18.47
CA SER A 87 6.70 9.12 -19.52
C SER A 87 7.88 10.09 -19.44
N GLN A 88 8.02 10.96 -20.43
CA GLN A 88 9.05 12.01 -20.40
C GLN A 88 8.86 12.96 -19.22
N LYS A 89 7.61 13.26 -18.87
CA LYS A 89 7.29 14.13 -17.74
C LYS A 89 7.54 13.44 -16.40
N PHE A 90 7.27 12.12 -16.33
CA PHE A 90 7.41 11.33 -15.11
C PHE A 90 8.21 10.05 -15.40
N PRO A 91 9.55 10.15 -15.60
CA PRO A 91 10.36 8.95 -15.83
C PRO A 91 10.30 8.03 -14.60
N ILE A 92 10.17 6.72 -14.84
CA ILE A 92 10.03 5.75 -13.75
C ILE A 92 11.25 5.73 -12.83
N ASN A 93 12.43 5.91 -13.38
CA ASN A 93 13.66 5.94 -12.57
C ASN A 93 13.65 7.11 -11.60
N GLN A 94 13.18 8.28 -12.05
CA GLN A 94 13.06 9.45 -11.19
C GLN A 94 12.00 9.24 -10.11
N GLN A 95 10.88 8.64 -10.46
CA GLN A 95 9.85 8.30 -9.49
C GLN A 95 10.39 7.35 -8.42
N MET A 96 11.18 6.37 -8.82
CA MET A 96 11.78 5.41 -7.89
C MET A 96 12.82 6.08 -6.99
N ASP A 97 13.62 6.98 -7.52
CA ASP A 97 14.57 7.76 -6.71
C ASP A 97 13.82 8.62 -5.68
N ASN A 98 12.73 9.26 -6.07
CA ASN A 98 11.88 10.02 -5.15
C ASN A 98 11.34 9.13 -4.03
N ALA A 99 10.91 7.92 -4.36
CA ALA A 99 10.45 6.96 -3.37
C ALA A 99 11.55 6.58 -2.39
N ARG A 100 12.76 6.33 -2.91
CA ARG A 100 13.90 5.89 -2.11
C ARG A 100 14.36 6.97 -1.13
N PHE A 101 14.45 8.21 -1.57
CA PHE A 101 15.03 9.29 -0.78
C PHE A 101 14.02 10.23 -0.16
N GLY A 102 12.75 10.14 -0.52
CA GLY A 102 11.71 11.07 -0.09
C GLY A 102 11.11 10.81 1.28
N LYS A 103 11.50 9.73 1.96
CA LYS A 103 10.97 9.36 3.29
C LYS A 103 9.45 9.23 3.31
N PHE A 104 8.89 8.57 2.31
CA PHE A 104 7.45 8.32 2.26
C PHE A 104 7.05 7.22 3.24
N LYS A 105 5.80 7.29 3.73
CA LYS A 105 5.21 6.25 4.58
C LYS A 105 4.38 5.25 3.78
N LEU A 106 3.73 5.71 2.73
CA LEU A 106 2.91 4.89 1.86
C LEU A 106 3.32 5.14 0.41
N ILE A 107 3.53 4.07 -0.33
CA ILE A 107 3.73 4.13 -1.78
C ILE A 107 2.72 3.21 -2.45
N TYR A 108 2.08 3.72 -3.48
CA TYR A 108 1.01 3.03 -4.19
C TYR A 108 1.45 2.67 -5.59
N CYS A 109 1.07 1.49 -6.05
CA CYS A 109 1.27 1.11 -7.45
C CYS A 109 0.11 0.26 -7.96
N SER A 110 -0.01 0.16 -9.28
CA SER A 110 -0.94 -0.76 -9.91
C SER A 110 -0.34 -2.16 -10.00
N PRO A 111 -1.18 -3.21 -10.09
CA PRO A 111 -0.68 -4.58 -10.23
C PRO A 111 0.19 -4.79 -11.47
N GLU A 112 -0.08 -4.07 -12.54
CA GLU A 112 0.65 -4.19 -13.80
C GLU A 112 2.12 -3.82 -13.65
N ARG A 113 2.46 -2.93 -12.74
CA ARG A 113 3.84 -2.56 -12.43
C ARG A 113 4.66 -3.75 -11.97
N LEU A 114 4.02 -4.71 -11.32
CA LEU A 114 4.70 -5.89 -10.78
C LEU A 114 5.11 -6.88 -11.86
N LEU A 115 4.66 -6.68 -13.09
CA LEU A 115 5.11 -7.48 -14.24
C LEU A 115 6.48 -7.05 -14.76
N ASN A 116 6.94 -5.87 -14.37
CA ASN A 116 8.22 -5.32 -14.81
C ASN A 116 9.32 -5.75 -13.83
N ALA A 117 10.29 -6.53 -14.32
CA ALA A 117 11.38 -7.03 -13.49
C ALA A 117 12.28 -5.92 -12.95
N ASP A 118 12.50 -4.86 -13.75
CA ASP A 118 13.29 -3.71 -13.30
C ASP A 118 12.62 -2.97 -12.15
N PHE A 119 11.30 -2.82 -12.24
CA PHE A 119 10.53 -2.19 -11.16
C PHE A 119 10.65 -2.99 -9.86
N ILE A 120 10.52 -4.30 -9.93
CA ILE A 120 10.66 -5.17 -8.76
C ILE A 120 12.08 -5.11 -8.20
N SER A 121 13.10 -5.11 -9.05
CA SER A 121 14.48 -4.99 -8.61
C SER A 121 14.72 -3.69 -7.84
N GLN A 122 14.12 -2.59 -8.28
CA GLN A 122 14.24 -1.31 -7.60
C GLN A 122 13.42 -1.26 -6.32
N LEU A 123 12.25 -1.93 -6.28
CA LEU A 123 11.47 -2.05 -5.05
C LEU A 123 12.24 -2.70 -3.91
N LYS A 124 13.10 -3.66 -4.22
CA LYS A 124 13.93 -4.33 -3.21
C LYS A 124 14.90 -3.40 -2.51
N LEU A 125 15.22 -2.26 -3.12
CA LEU A 125 16.10 -1.25 -2.52
C LEU A 125 15.37 -0.34 -1.54
N LEU A 126 14.05 -0.41 -1.49
CA LEU A 126 13.24 0.41 -0.60
C LEU A 126 13.08 -0.25 0.77
N PRO A 127 13.05 0.55 1.85
CA PRO A 127 12.84 -0.01 3.20
C PRO A 127 11.37 -0.35 3.43
N LEU A 128 10.87 -1.37 2.74
CA LEU A 128 9.47 -1.79 2.86
C LEU A 128 9.22 -2.50 4.18
N ASN A 129 8.18 -2.09 4.89
CA ASN A 129 7.76 -2.72 6.15
C ASN A 129 6.51 -3.58 6.00
N GLY A 130 5.90 -3.58 4.83
CA GLY A 130 4.71 -4.38 4.57
C GLY A 130 4.19 -4.15 3.16
N ILE A 131 3.32 -5.06 2.75
CA ILE A 131 2.65 -5.00 1.45
C ILE A 131 1.15 -5.18 1.70
N ALA A 132 0.36 -4.21 1.25
CA ALA A 132 -1.09 -4.29 1.31
C ALA A 132 -1.65 -4.40 -0.11
N VAL A 133 -2.60 -5.31 -0.29
CA VAL A 133 -3.32 -5.45 -1.56
C VAL A 133 -4.74 -4.95 -1.33
N ASP A 134 -5.03 -3.76 -1.85
CA ASP A 134 -6.37 -3.19 -1.77
C ASP A 134 -7.23 -3.75 -2.90
N GLU A 135 -8.52 -3.86 -2.63
CA GLU A 135 -9.47 -4.46 -3.59
C GLU A 135 -9.04 -5.88 -4.00
N ALA A 136 -8.57 -6.67 -3.05
CA ALA A 136 -8.04 -8.02 -3.31
C ALA A 136 -9.06 -8.95 -3.98
N HIS A 137 -10.36 -8.71 -3.77
CA HIS A 137 -11.42 -9.48 -4.43
C HIS A 137 -11.39 -9.29 -5.95
N CYS A 138 -10.86 -8.19 -6.46
CA CYS A 138 -10.73 -7.94 -7.89
C CYS A 138 -9.71 -8.87 -8.56
N ILE A 139 -8.87 -9.56 -7.80
CA ILE A 139 -7.90 -10.51 -8.36
C ILE A 139 -8.61 -11.57 -9.21
N SER A 140 -9.74 -12.09 -8.74
CA SER A 140 -10.53 -13.05 -9.50
C SER A 140 -11.31 -12.40 -10.65
N GLU A 141 -11.68 -11.12 -10.51
CA GLU A 141 -12.40 -10.36 -11.51
C GLU A 141 -11.50 -9.85 -12.64
N TRP A 142 -10.20 -9.74 -12.37
CA TRP A 142 -9.23 -9.30 -13.37
C TRP A 142 -9.05 -10.33 -14.50
N GLY A 143 -9.53 -11.55 -14.32
CA GLY A 143 -9.50 -12.57 -15.34
C GLY A 143 -8.10 -12.99 -15.76
N HIS A 144 -8.00 -13.44 -17.02
CA HIS A 144 -6.71 -13.94 -17.51
C HIS A 144 -5.66 -12.86 -17.67
N ASP A 145 -6.05 -11.61 -17.91
CA ASP A 145 -5.12 -10.51 -18.12
C ASP A 145 -4.33 -10.15 -16.87
N PHE A 146 -4.90 -10.43 -15.68
CA PHE A 146 -4.28 -10.07 -14.40
C PHE A 146 -3.66 -11.25 -13.67
N ARG A 147 -3.78 -12.48 -14.19
CA ARG A 147 -3.14 -13.66 -13.58
C ARG A 147 -1.64 -13.51 -13.41
N PRO A 148 -0.89 -13.00 -14.41
CA PRO A 148 0.54 -12.75 -14.20
C PRO A 148 0.83 -11.76 -13.08
N ALA A 149 0.04 -10.70 -12.97
CA ALA A 149 0.19 -9.72 -11.88
C ALA A 149 -0.07 -10.36 -10.52
N PHE A 150 -1.10 -11.23 -10.42
CA PHE A 150 -1.38 -11.96 -9.18
C PHE A 150 -0.22 -12.88 -8.78
N LYS A 151 0.35 -13.61 -9.74
CA LYS A 151 1.53 -14.44 -9.48
C LYS A 151 2.71 -13.60 -8.99
N SER A 152 2.87 -12.39 -9.54
CA SER A 152 3.91 -11.47 -9.10
C SER A 152 3.69 -11.00 -7.67
N ILE A 153 2.44 -10.73 -7.26
CA ILE A 153 2.10 -10.38 -5.88
C ILE A 153 2.49 -11.53 -4.93
N LYS A 154 2.16 -12.75 -5.30
CA LYS A 154 2.54 -13.93 -4.51
C LYS A 154 4.06 -14.07 -4.42
N GLY A 155 4.75 -13.83 -5.54
CA GLY A 155 6.22 -13.86 -5.57
C GLY A 155 6.86 -12.77 -4.74
N LEU A 156 6.23 -11.60 -4.64
CA LEU A 156 6.74 -10.50 -3.80
C LEU A 156 6.84 -10.90 -2.33
N LYS A 157 5.91 -11.68 -1.83
CA LYS A 157 5.95 -12.16 -0.45
C LYS A 157 7.20 -12.99 -0.18
N GLU A 158 7.65 -13.76 -1.15
CA GLU A 158 8.89 -14.55 -1.04
C GLU A 158 10.12 -13.64 -1.06
N LEU A 159 10.04 -12.50 -1.75
CA LEU A 159 11.13 -11.53 -1.87
C LEU A 159 11.20 -10.58 -0.65
N PHE A 160 10.06 -10.32 -0.01
CA PHE A 160 9.93 -9.43 1.14
C PHE A 160 9.22 -10.17 2.28
N PRO A 161 9.87 -11.17 2.91
CA PRO A 161 9.27 -11.98 3.98
C PRO A 161 8.92 -11.21 5.25
#